data_8ec13ef163ca48ddfdff4d598f81ab29
#
_entry.id   8ec13ef163ca48ddfdff4d598f81ab29
#
_cell.length_a   1.000
_cell.length_b   1.000
_cell.length_c   1.000
_cell.angle_alpha   90.00
_cell.angle_beta   90.00
_cell.angle_gamma   90.00
#
_symmetry.space_group_name_H-M   'P 1'
#
loop_
_entity.id
_entity.type
_entity.pdbx_description
1 polymer ?
#
loop_
_entity_poly.entity_id
_entity_poly.type
_entity_poly.pdbx_seq_one_letter_code
_entity_poly.pdbx_strand_id
1 'polypeptide(L)'
;DTFNIKTSPNTGILNLRGGAGVDNYNFSSNISSTITAGGGDGNDIFKFDSASITGDLTIIAGTGDDVFKFNTVNNGSGITIDDYTTTDDTFSFNSAAFAGSGGHVLVFGHVMGTEFMPDSTDLSGTFFLDAFNATNTNVNDLLSIDNDYWYYDTTDGNLFYDEDADQEMTDAVNIAKVTDSDGNALDKTEILSSELDYFSTST
;
A
#
# COMPACT_ATOMS: atom_id res chain seq x y z
N ASP A 1 1.52 -17.93 14.37
CA ASP A 1 2.99 -18.05 14.29
C ASP A 1 3.66 -16.67 14.18
N THR A 2 5.00 -16.61 14.29
CA THR A 2 5.75 -15.36 14.11
C THR A 2 6.99 -15.60 13.27
N PHE A 3 7.08 -14.91 12.14
CA PHE A 3 8.19 -14.96 11.20
C PHE A 3 8.97 -13.64 11.25
N ASN A 4 10.23 -13.68 11.69
CA ASN A 4 11.09 -12.49 11.72
C ASN A 4 12.14 -12.60 10.61
N ILE A 5 11.95 -11.85 9.54
CA ILE A 5 12.82 -11.82 8.37
C ILE A 5 13.86 -10.71 8.58
N LYS A 6 15.04 -11.08 9.13
CA LYS A 6 16.12 -10.15 9.50
C LYS A 6 17.26 -10.10 8.49
N THR A 7 17.35 -11.08 7.62
CA THR A 7 18.33 -11.12 6.54
C THR A 7 17.71 -11.81 5.35
N SER A 8 17.95 -11.28 4.18
CA SER A 8 17.59 -11.94 2.93
C SER A 8 18.70 -12.94 2.57
N PRO A 9 18.38 -14.21 2.27
CA PRO A 9 19.36 -15.11 1.69
C PRO A 9 19.81 -14.54 0.34
N ASN A 10 21.10 -14.53 0.08
CA ASN A 10 21.67 -13.94 -1.12
C ASN A 10 21.26 -14.64 -2.43
N THR A 11 20.75 -15.86 -2.34
CA THR A 11 20.26 -16.65 -3.48
C THR A 11 19.23 -17.66 -2.99
N GLY A 12 18.12 -17.76 -3.70
CA GLY A 12 17.10 -18.78 -3.41
C GLY A 12 15.69 -18.21 -3.28
N ILE A 13 14.73 -19.10 -3.19
CA ILE A 13 13.32 -18.78 -2.94
C ILE A 13 12.99 -19.20 -1.52
N LEU A 14 12.39 -18.28 -0.76
CA LEU A 14 11.89 -18.56 0.58
C LEU A 14 10.36 -18.57 0.57
N ASN A 15 9.76 -19.66 1.01
CA ASN A 15 8.32 -19.77 1.16
C ASN A 15 7.98 -19.85 2.66
N LEU A 16 7.20 -18.90 3.14
CA LEU A 16 6.68 -18.83 4.50
C LEU A 16 5.18 -19.11 4.47
N ARG A 17 4.68 -19.90 5.42
CA ARG A 17 3.26 -20.23 5.52
C ARG A 17 2.83 -20.17 6.98
N GLY A 18 1.87 -19.32 7.28
CA GLY A 18 1.25 -19.19 8.60
C GLY A 18 0.35 -20.38 8.90
N GLY A 19 -0.64 -20.58 8.08
CA GLY A 19 -1.57 -21.69 8.20
C GLY A 19 -2.92 -21.24 8.75
N ALA A 20 -3.28 -21.60 9.94
CA ALA A 20 -4.52 -21.18 10.56
C ALA A 20 -4.25 -20.40 11.85
N GLY A 21 -5.03 -19.36 12.08
CA GLY A 21 -4.91 -18.47 13.24
C GLY A 21 -4.19 -17.18 12.89
N VAL A 22 -3.88 -16.36 13.86
CA VAL A 22 -3.20 -15.08 13.65
C VAL A 22 -1.70 -15.30 13.50
N ASP A 23 -1.16 -14.91 12.36
CA ASP A 23 0.24 -15.01 12.02
C ASP A 23 0.88 -13.62 11.86
N ASN A 24 2.16 -13.49 12.22
CA ASN A 24 2.87 -12.22 12.17
C ASN A 24 4.13 -12.36 11.32
N TYR A 25 4.26 -11.52 10.29
CA TYR A 25 5.39 -11.44 9.39
C TYR A 25 6.10 -10.11 9.56
N ASN A 26 7.34 -10.12 10.06
CA ASN A 26 8.14 -8.91 10.26
C ASN A 26 9.29 -8.84 9.25
N PHE A 27 9.17 -8.00 8.25
CA PHE A 27 10.20 -7.72 7.25
C PHE A 27 11.06 -6.53 7.72
N SER A 28 12.13 -6.82 8.45
CA SER A 28 12.94 -5.80 9.16
C SER A 28 14.35 -5.58 8.59
N SER A 29 14.63 -6.14 7.43
CA SER A 29 15.91 -5.99 6.73
C SER A 29 15.71 -5.78 5.25
N ASN A 30 16.76 -5.31 4.57
CA ASN A 30 16.76 -5.23 3.12
C ASN A 30 16.53 -6.62 2.51
N ILE A 31 15.53 -6.72 1.64
CA ILE A 31 15.15 -7.95 0.96
C ILE A 31 15.59 -7.84 -0.49
N SER A 32 16.49 -8.72 -0.90
CA SER A 32 17.01 -8.81 -2.28
C SER A 32 16.78 -10.17 -2.92
N SER A 33 16.10 -11.08 -2.24
CA SER A 33 15.74 -12.42 -2.72
C SER A 33 14.26 -12.53 -3.00
N THR A 34 13.86 -13.61 -3.66
CA THR A 34 12.45 -13.94 -3.88
C THR A 34 11.86 -14.58 -2.63
N ILE A 35 10.81 -13.97 -2.07
CA ILE A 35 10.08 -14.45 -0.90
C ILE A 35 8.60 -14.55 -1.24
N THR A 36 7.97 -15.65 -0.87
CA THR A 36 6.51 -15.77 -0.84
C THR A 36 6.08 -15.99 0.61
N ALA A 37 5.19 -15.12 1.11
CA ALA A 37 4.62 -15.21 2.44
C ALA A 37 3.11 -15.38 2.31
N GLY A 38 2.58 -16.49 2.79
CA GLY A 38 1.14 -16.77 2.85
C GLY A 38 0.65 -16.73 4.28
N GLY A 39 -0.34 -15.90 4.56
CA GLY A 39 -1.03 -15.83 5.87
C GLY A 39 -1.79 -17.11 6.13
N GLY A 40 -2.81 -17.34 5.36
CA GLY A 40 -3.66 -18.54 5.45
C GLY A 40 -5.06 -18.23 5.94
N ASP A 41 -5.53 -18.95 6.95
CA ASP A 41 -6.84 -18.68 7.54
C ASP A 41 -6.67 -17.88 8.84
N GLY A 42 -7.23 -16.69 8.94
CA GLY A 42 -7.21 -15.87 10.15
C GLY A 42 -6.70 -14.46 9.90
N ASN A 43 -6.69 -13.62 10.93
CA ASN A 43 -6.35 -12.20 10.79
C ASN A 43 -4.84 -12.02 10.93
N ASP A 44 -4.14 -11.93 9.82
CA ASP A 44 -2.69 -11.94 9.75
C ASP A 44 -2.10 -10.52 9.69
N ILE A 45 -0.85 -10.38 10.09
CA ILE A 45 -0.17 -9.08 10.11
C ILE A 45 1.14 -9.16 9.32
N PHE A 46 1.23 -8.38 8.26
CA PHE A 46 2.43 -8.21 7.43
C PHE A 46 3.05 -6.83 7.70
N LYS A 47 4.18 -6.82 8.38
CA LYS A 47 4.83 -5.60 8.86
C LYS A 47 6.11 -5.30 8.10
N PHE A 48 6.21 -4.12 7.53
CA PHE A 48 7.34 -3.63 6.75
C PHE A 48 8.10 -2.56 7.55
N ASP A 49 9.19 -2.98 8.21
CA ASP A 49 10.07 -2.10 8.98
C ASP A 49 11.32 -1.69 8.18
N SER A 50 11.53 -2.27 7.01
CA SER A 50 12.71 -2.02 6.18
C SER A 50 12.41 -1.03 5.06
N ALA A 51 13.38 -0.19 4.79
CA ALA A 51 13.33 0.83 3.75
C ALA A 51 13.68 0.31 2.34
N SER A 52 14.10 -0.94 2.16
CA SER A 52 14.53 -1.42 0.85
C SER A 52 14.13 -2.86 0.60
N ILE A 53 13.19 -3.06 -0.31
CA ILE A 53 12.81 -4.36 -0.85
C ILE A 53 13.07 -4.31 -2.36
N THR A 54 14.21 -4.84 -2.76
CA THR A 54 14.68 -4.86 -4.16
C THR A 54 14.55 -6.24 -4.80
N GLY A 55 14.20 -7.25 -4.03
CA GLY A 55 13.81 -8.58 -4.51
C GLY A 55 12.30 -8.67 -4.70
N ASP A 56 11.83 -9.83 -5.14
CA ASP A 56 10.41 -10.09 -5.33
C ASP A 56 9.79 -10.61 -4.03
N LEU A 57 9.01 -9.81 -3.35
CA LEU A 57 8.24 -10.22 -2.18
C LEU A 57 6.75 -10.32 -2.56
N THR A 58 6.26 -11.54 -2.66
CA THR A 58 4.84 -11.80 -2.88
C THR A 58 4.17 -12.18 -1.57
N ILE A 59 3.11 -11.50 -1.23
CA ILE A 59 2.25 -11.79 -0.09
C ILE A 59 0.92 -12.27 -0.62
N ILE A 60 0.45 -13.38 -0.07
CA ILE A 60 -0.89 -13.93 -0.27
C ILE A 60 -1.56 -13.86 1.09
N ALA A 61 -2.46 -12.90 1.27
CA ALA A 61 -3.08 -12.63 2.57
C ALA A 61 -3.85 -13.84 3.09
N GLY A 62 -4.78 -14.33 2.32
CA GLY A 62 -5.60 -15.48 2.67
C GLY A 62 -7.02 -15.07 3.04
N THR A 63 -7.57 -15.71 4.07
CA THR A 63 -8.94 -15.40 4.53
C THR A 63 -8.90 -14.78 5.92
N GLY A 64 -9.68 -13.72 6.11
CA GLY A 64 -9.79 -13.00 7.39
C GLY A 64 -9.50 -11.51 7.21
N ASP A 65 -9.46 -10.77 8.31
CA ASP A 65 -9.19 -9.34 8.30
C ASP A 65 -7.67 -9.14 8.44
N ASP A 66 -6.96 -9.01 7.32
CA ASP A 66 -5.50 -8.94 7.30
C ASP A 66 -5.00 -7.49 7.35
N VAL A 67 -3.81 -7.28 7.91
CA VAL A 67 -3.23 -5.95 8.07
C VAL A 67 -1.85 -5.86 7.42
N PHE A 68 -1.70 -4.94 6.47
CA PHE A 68 -0.43 -4.59 5.82
C PHE A 68 0.11 -3.31 6.44
N LYS A 69 1.11 -3.44 7.32
CA LYS A 69 1.60 -2.35 8.15
C LYS A 69 2.94 -1.81 7.67
N PHE A 70 2.93 -0.60 7.12
CA PHE A 70 4.13 0.08 6.62
C PHE A 70 4.66 1.10 7.65
N ASN A 71 5.82 0.82 8.23
CA ASN A 71 6.46 1.69 9.19
C ASN A 71 7.44 2.69 8.55
N THR A 72 7.83 2.47 7.31
CA THR A 72 8.73 3.32 6.55
C THR A 72 8.25 3.45 5.12
N VAL A 73 8.53 4.59 4.48
CA VAL A 73 8.38 4.71 3.03
C VAL A 73 9.37 3.72 2.39
N ASN A 74 8.84 2.71 1.74
CA ASN A 74 9.65 1.68 1.12
C ASN A 74 9.91 2.05 -0.34
N ASN A 75 11.15 2.37 -0.65
CA ASN A 75 11.57 2.63 -2.02
C ASN A 75 11.83 1.29 -2.75
N GLY A 76 10.79 0.48 -2.92
CA GLY A 76 10.91 -0.84 -3.52
C GLY A 76 9.68 -1.27 -4.30
N SER A 77 9.80 -1.26 -5.62
CA SER A 77 8.83 -1.85 -6.54
C SER A 77 8.71 -3.39 -6.45
N GLY A 78 9.27 -4.00 -5.39
CA GLY A 78 9.37 -5.46 -5.24
C GLY A 78 8.28 -6.09 -4.38
N ILE A 79 7.31 -5.33 -3.86
CA ILE A 79 6.21 -5.90 -3.07
C ILE A 79 5.01 -6.13 -3.97
N THR A 80 4.50 -7.35 -3.99
CA THR A 80 3.19 -7.69 -4.54
C THR A 80 2.32 -8.21 -3.40
N ILE A 81 1.18 -7.57 -3.18
CA ILE A 81 0.12 -8.05 -2.31
C ILE A 81 -0.95 -8.62 -3.24
N ASP A 82 -1.05 -9.92 -3.24
CA ASP A 82 -1.98 -10.71 -4.02
C ASP A 82 -3.10 -11.22 -3.10
N ASP A 83 -4.32 -11.34 -3.61
CA ASP A 83 -5.48 -11.75 -2.81
C ASP A 83 -5.91 -10.69 -1.77
N TYR A 84 -5.78 -9.40 -2.09
CA TYR A 84 -6.32 -8.34 -1.24
C TYR A 84 -7.84 -8.29 -1.33
N THR A 85 -8.49 -8.36 -0.18
CA THR A 85 -9.96 -8.33 -0.07
C THR A 85 -10.43 -7.03 0.59
N THR A 86 -11.04 -6.16 -0.18
CA THR A 86 -11.38 -4.79 0.21
C THR A 86 -12.42 -4.67 1.32
N THR A 87 -13.14 -5.73 1.64
CA THR A 87 -14.10 -5.75 2.76
C THR A 87 -13.48 -6.12 4.09
N ASP A 88 -12.31 -6.78 4.06
CA ASP A 88 -11.76 -7.46 5.22
C ASP A 88 -10.33 -6.96 5.53
N ASP A 89 -9.53 -6.61 4.50
CA ASP A 89 -8.13 -6.26 4.64
C ASP A 89 -7.89 -4.76 4.81
N THR A 90 -6.80 -4.38 5.48
CA THR A 90 -6.50 -2.98 5.80
C THR A 90 -5.03 -2.65 5.58
N PHE A 91 -4.76 -1.50 4.94
CA PHE A 91 -3.46 -0.85 4.95
C PHE A 91 -3.30 0.03 6.18
N SER A 92 -2.14 -0.05 6.84
CA SER A 92 -1.83 0.75 8.02
C SER A 92 -0.47 1.43 7.86
N PHE A 93 -0.45 2.76 7.84
CA PHE A 93 0.74 3.57 7.56
C PHE A 93 1.20 4.35 8.79
N ASN A 94 2.51 4.35 9.02
CA ASN A 94 3.10 5.13 10.10
C ASN A 94 3.09 6.62 9.74
N SER A 95 2.29 7.43 10.43
CA SER A 95 2.14 8.86 10.17
C SER A 95 3.44 9.68 10.29
N ALA A 96 4.47 9.16 10.96
CA ALA A 96 5.77 9.83 11.03
C ALA A 96 6.64 9.56 9.77
N ALA A 97 6.35 8.51 9.03
CA ALA A 97 7.07 8.15 7.81
C ALA A 97 6.35 8.61 6.54
N PHE A 98 5.01 8.68 6.61
CA PHE A 98 4.13 9.08 5.53
C PHE A 98 3.43 10.39 5.94
N ALA A 99 4.21 11.36 6.38
CA ALA A 99 3.68 12.61 6.93
C ALA A 99 3.79 13.74 5.93
N GLY A 100 2.64 14.25 5.51
CA GLY A 100 2.54 15.56 4.91
C GLY A 100 1.95 16.60 5.85
N SER A 101 1.98 17.85 5.44
CA SER A 101 1.45 18.97 6.18
C SER A 101 -0.08 19.12 6.08
N GLY A 102 -0.71 18.33 5.23
CA GLY A 102 -2.13 18.37 4.91
C GLY A 102 -2.85 17.04 5.15
N GLY A 103 -4.02 16.90 4.56
CA GLY A 103 -4.76 15.63 4.55
C GLY A 103 -4.21 14.67 3.50
N HIS A 104 -4.52 13.40 3.64
CA HIS A 104 -4.15 12.37 2.68
C HIS A 104 -5.30 12.11 1.70
N VAL A 105 -4.99 12.01 0.43
CA VAL A 105 -5.97 11.77 -0.64
C VAL A 105 -5.55 10.56 -1.46
N LEU A 106 -6.45 9.61 -1.65
CA LEU A 106 -6.25 8.51 -2.59
C LEU A 106 -6.95 8.82 -3.92
N VAL A 107 -6.19 8.83 -5.00
CA VAL A 107 -6.68 9.08 -6.36
C VAL A 107 -6.53 7.82 -7.21
N PHE A 108 -7.61 7.45 -7.89
CA PHE A 108 -7.62 6.35 -8.85
C PHE A 108 -7.39 6.87 -10.26
N GLY A 109 -6.55 6.18 -11.01
CA GLY A 109 -6.22 6.57 -12.38
C GLY A 109 -5.23 5.62 -13.02
N HIS A 110 -4.47 6.12 -13.95
CA HIS A 110 -3.44 5.36 -14.65
C HIS A 110 -2.21 6.22 -14.93
N VAL A 111 -1.04 5.60 -14.92
CA VAL A 111 0.22 6.28 -15.22
C VAL A 111 0.40 6.41 -16.73
N MET A 112 0.62 7.65 -17.22
CA MET A 112 0.94 7.95 -18.60
C MET A 112 2.30 8.66 -18.72
N GLY A 113 3.35 7.88 -18.91
CA GLY A 113 4.72 8.43 -18.96
C GLY A 113 5.19 8.83 -17.56
N THR A 114 5.31 10.13 -17.31
CA THR A 114 5.75 10.71 -16.02
C THR A 114 4.61 11.39 -15.25
N GLU A 115 3.38 11.28 -15.74
CA GLU A 115 2.22 11.94 -15.14
C GLU A 115 1.18 10.89 -14.70
N PHE A 116 0.45 11.19 -13.65
CA PHE A 116 -0.71 10.42 -13.23
C PHE A 116 -1.99 11.06 -13.79
N MET A 117 -2.78 10.26 -14.48
CA MET A 117 -4.03 10.68 -15.11
C MET A 117 -5.21 10.11 -14.32
N PRO A 118 -5.92 10.94 -13.55
CA PRO A 118 -7.11 10.48 -12.82
C PRO A 118 -8.19 9.94 -13.77
N ASP A 119 -8.83 8.84 -13.40
CA ASP A 119 -9.92 8.21 -14.17
C ASP A 119 -11.18 9.08 -14.23
N SER A 120 -11.32 10.01 -13.29
CA SER A 120 -12.45 10.93 -13.22
C SER A 120 -12.04 12.25 -12.59
N THR A 121 -12.53 13.35 -13.15
CA THR A 121 -12.46 14.68 -12.52
C THR A 121 -13.53 14.85 -11.42
N ASP A 122 -14.42 13.89 -11.29
CA ASP A 122 -15.45 13.85 -10.25
C ASP A 122 -14.94 13.07 -9.03
N LEU A 123 -14.68 13.78 -7.96
CA LEU A 123 -14.21 13.24 -6.68
C LEU A 123 -15.31 12.58 -5.85
N SER A 124 -16.51 12.36 -6.39
CA SER A 124 -17.60 11.68 -5.67
C SER A 124 -17.28 10.23 -5.25
N GLY A 125 -16.13 9.72 -5.63
CA GLY A 125 -15.56 8.44 -5.21
C GLY A 125 -14.10 8.54 -4.74
N THR A 126 -13.57 9.74 -4.50
CA THR A 126 -12.24 9.96 -3.95
C THR A 126 -12.31 9.88 -2.44
N PHE A 127 -11.48 9.06 -1.83
CA PHE A 127 -11.48 8.82 -0.42
C PHE A 127 -10.46 9.73 0.28
N PHE A 128 -10.94 10.47 1.27
CA PHE A 128 -10.12 11.30 2.13
C PHE A 128 -9.71 10.47 3.34
N LEU A 129 -8.42 10.28 3.51
CA LEU A 129 -7.87 9.45 4.59
C LEU A 129 -7.81 10.16 5.93
N ASP A 130 -8.10 11.45 5.99
CA ASP A 130 -8.22 12.20 7.24
C ASP A 130 -9.18 13.38 7.08
N ALA A 131 -9.64 13.96 8.19
CA ALA A 131 -10.74 14.92 8.35
C ALA A 131 -10.67 16.16 7.44
N PHE A 132 -10.51 15.97 6.16
CA PHE A 132 -10.56 17.02 5.16
C PHE A 132 -12.01 17.46 4.94
N ASN A 133 -12.22 18.77 4.92
CA ASN A 133 -13.53 19.38 4.76
C ASN A 133 -14.10 19.04 3.36
N ALA A 134 -15.05 18.12 3.32
CA ALA A 134 -15.68 17.54 2.12
C ALA A 134 -16.44 18.54 1.21
N THR A 135 -16.02 19.79 1.17
CA THR A 135 -16.63 20.82 0.31
C THR A 135 -15.95 21.00 -1.04
N ASN A 136 -14.75 20.43 -1.25
CA ASN A 136 -14.08 20.46 -2.54
C ASN A 136 -14.38 19.18 -3.32
N THR A 137 -15.02 19.31 -4.45
CA THR A 137 -15.49 18.21 -5.31
C THR A 137 -14.73 18.10 -6.63
N ASN A 138 -13.60 18.82 -6.77
CA ASN A 138 -12.83 18.84 -8.01
C ASN A 138 -11.36 18.49 -7.74
N VAL A 139 -10.83 17.51 -8.47
CA VAL A 139 -9.43 17.04 -8.37
C VAL A 139 -8.45 18.22 -8.50
N ASN A 140 -8.65 19.11 -9.45
CA ASN A 140 -7.74 20.25 -9.67
C ASN A 140 -7.72 21.25 -8.50
N ASP A 141 -8.79 21.33 -7.72
CA ASP A 141 -8.84 22.18 -6.53
C ASP A 141 -8.13 21.52 -5.34
N LEU A 142 -8.13 20.18 -5.28
CA LEU A 142 -7.40 19.41 -4.27
C LEU A 142 -5.90 19.38 -4.57
N LEU A 143 -5.54 19.20 -5.82
CA LEU A 143 -4.15 19.19 -6.29
C LEU A 143 -3.46 20.56 -6.15
N SER A 144 -4.20 21.61 -5.79
CA SER A 144 -3.66 22.95 -5.48
C SER A 144 -3.34 23.16 -4.01
N ILE A 145 -3.57 22.17 -3.15
CA ILE A 145 -3.35 22.26 -1.70
C ILE A 145 -2.13 21.37 -1.38
N ASP A 146 -1.34 21.80 -0.42
CA ASP A 146 -0.13 21.15 0.08
C ASP A 146 -0.51 19.87 0.87
N ASN A 147 -0.96 18.83 0.14
CA ASN A 147 -1.40 17.54 0.67
C ASN A 147 -0.51 16.43 0.16
N ASP A 148 -0.38 15.34 0.91
CA ASP A 148 0.20 14.10 0.41
C ASP A 148 -0.82 13.34 -0.42
N TYR A 149 -0.37 12.71 -1.48
CA TYR A 149 -1.22 11.94 -2.35
C TYR A 149 -0.83 10.48 -2.39
N TRP A 150 -1.87 9.68 -2.49
CA TRP A 150 -1.79 8.28 -2.83
C TRP A 150 -2.40 8.11 -4.21
N TYR A 151 -1.68 7.46 -5.09
CA TYR A 151 -2.16 7.13 -6.43
C TYR A 151 -2.28 5.63 -6.56
N TYR A 152 -3.43 5.16 -7.01
CA TYR A 152 -3.64 3.77 -7.36
C TYR A 152 -3.84 3.64 -8.86
N ASP A 153 -2.93 2.94 -9.54
CA ASP A 153 -3.01 2.67 -10.98
C ASP A 153 -3.97 1.50 -11.21
N THR A 154 -5.16 1.81 -11.73
CA THR A 154 -6.21 0.83 -12.03
C THR A 154 -5.87 -0.07 -13.23
N THR A 155 -4.77 0.19 -13.94
CA THR A 155 -4.32 -0.63 -15.06
C THR A 155 -3.49 -1.81 -14.61
N ASP A 156 -2.59 -1.62 -13.65
CA ASP A 156 -1.62 -2.63 -13.24
C ASP A 156 -1.58 -2.91 -11.73
N GLY A 157 -2.36 -2.16 -10.93
CA GLY A 157 -2.52 -2.34 -9.50
C GLY A 157 -1.42 -1.69 -8.65
N ASN A 158 -0.59 -0.82 -9.19
CA ASN A 158 0.44 -0.17 -8.40
C ASN A 158 -0.13 0.92 -7.48
N LEU A 159 0.27 0.89 -6.21
CA LEU A 159 -0.03 1.90 -5.21
C LEU A 159 1.21 2.77 -5.01
N PHE A 160 1.07 4.07 -5.25
CA PHE A 160 2.14 5.06 -5.12
C PHE A 160 1.84 6.04 -3.99
N TYR A 161 2.90 6.51 -3.35
CA TYR A 161 2.89 7.61 -2.40
C TYR A 161 3.73 8.77 -2.95
N ASP A 162 3.15 9.96 -2.93
CA ASP A 162 3.76 11.21 -3.39
C ASP A 162 3.67 12.24 -2.26
N GLU A 163 4.83 12.70 -1.77
CA GLU A 163 4.92 13.59 -0.60
C GLU A 163 4.59 15.05 -0.95
N ASP A 164 4.85 15.48 -2.19
CA ASP A 164 4.69 16.90 -2.58
C ASP A 164 3.49 17.18 -3.49
N ALA A 165 2.79 16.14 -3.86
CA ALA A 165 1.49 16.23 -4.54
C ALA A 165 1.50 16.99 -5.88
N ASP A 166 2.60 16.95 -6.61
CA ASP A 166 2.72 17.68 -7.87
C ASP A 166 2.19 16.92 -9.09
N GLN A 167 1.73 15.69 -8.90
CA GLN A 167 1.26 14.72 -9.90
C GLN A 167 2.36 14.21 -10.85
N GLU A 168 3.59 14.56 -10.61
CA GLU A 168 4.72 13.98 -11.32
C GLU A 168 5.09 12.64 -10.71
N MET A 169 5.05 11.58 -11.50
CA MET A 169 5.42 10.24 -11.04
C MET A 169 6.94 10.03 -10.94
N THR A 170 7.72 11.11 -11.12
CA THR A 170 9.18 11.04 -11.16
C THR A 170 9.80 10.81 -9.78
N ASP A 171 9.16 11.27 -8.73
CA ASP A 171 9.54 11.13 -7.33
C ASP A 171 8.51 10.37 -6.48
N ALA A 172 7.33 10.08 -7.02
CA ALA A 172 6.37 9.21 -6.39
C ALA A 172 6.96 7.81 -6.11
N VAL A 173 6.79 7.33 -4.90
CA VAL A 173 7.34 6.05 -4.45
C VAL A 173 6.33 4.94 -4.64
N ASN A 174 6.66 3.93 -5.45
CA ASN A 174 5.84 2.72 -5.52
C ASN A 174 5.95 1.94 -4.20
N ILE A 175 4.85 1.84 -3.48
CA ILE A 175 4.76 1.17 -2.18
C ILE A 175 4.54 -0.33 -2.35
N ALA A 176 3.60 -0.70 -3.23
CA ALA A 176 3.29 -2.09 -3.54
C ALA A 176 2.48 -2.19 -4.83
N LYS A 177 2.48 -3.36 -5.45
CA LYS A 177 1.44 -3.79 -6.35
C LYS A 177 0.36 -4.50 -5.54
N VAL A 178 -0.91 -4.12 -5.71
CA VAL A 178 -2.06 -4.68 -4.97
C VAL A 178 -3.06 -5.22 -5.97
N THR A 179 -3.41 -6.49 -5.83
CA THR A 179 -4.31 -7.20 -6.75
C THR A 179 -5.33 -8.04 -5.99
N ASP A 180 -6.44 -8.35 -6.66
CA ASP A 180 -7.40 -9.34 -6.20
C ASP A 180 -6.86 -10.77 -6.31
N SER A 181 -7.63 -11.77 -5.89
CA SER A 181 -7.26 -13.19 -5.95
C SER A 181 -7.10 -13.76 -7.36
N ASP A 182 -7.59 -13.05 -8.37
CA ASP A 182 -7.41 -13.38 -9.78
C ASP A 182 -6.19 -12.67 -10.41
N GLY A 183 -5.48 -11.84 -9.63
CA GLY A 183 -4.33 -11.07 -10.04
C GLY A 183 -4.67 -9.81 -10.84
N ASN A 184 -5.93 -9.35 -10.81
CA ASN A 184 -6.34 -8.12 -11.46
C ASN A 184 -6.12 -6.93 -10.53
N ALA A 185 -5.88 -5.75 -11.11
CA ALA A 185 -5.95 -4.50 -10.36
C ALA A 185 -7.36 -4.29 -9.82
N LEU A 186 -7.44 -3.77 -8.60
CA LEU A 186 -8.72 -3.45 -7.95
C LEU A 186 -9.40 -2.28 -8.67
N ASP A 187 -10.70 -2.30 -8.75
CA ASP A 187 -11.44 -1.14 -9.24
C ASP A 187 -11.74 -0.14 -8.10
N LYS A 188 -12.06 1.10 -8.44
CA LYS A 188 -12.33 2.15 -7.45
C LYS A 188 -13.55 1.89 -6.55
N THR A 189 -14.39 0.94 -6.90
CA THR A 189 -15.56 0.55 -6.08
C THR A 189 -15.19 -0.48 -5.03
N GLU A 190 -14.02 -1.09 -5.16
CA GLU A 190 -13.52 -2.14 -4.29
C GLU A 190 -12.68 -1.57 -3.14
N ILE A 191 -11.90 -0.49 -3.38
CA ILE A 191 -11.13 0.16 -2.32
C ILE A 191 -11.98 1.24 -1.64
N LEU A 192 -12.28 1.06 -0.37
CA LEU A 192 -13.00 2.03 0.45
C LEU A 192 -12.03 2.82 1.33
N SER A 193 -12.38 4.06 1.66
CA SER A 193 -11.54 4.96 2.48
C SER A 193 -11.22 4.43 3.88
N SER A 194 -12.02 3.49 4.39
CA SER A 194 -11.80 2.86 5.69
C SER A 194 -10.63 1.87 5.71
N GLU A 195 -10.07 1.56 4.56
CA GLU A 195 -9.03 0.54 4.41
C GLU A 195 -7.60 1.09 4.52
N LEU A 196 -7.46 2.41 4.51
CA LEU A 196 -6.18 3.07 4.75
C LEU A 196 -6.19 3.71 6.13
N ASP A 197 -5.45 3.14 7.07
CA ASP A 197 -5.35 3.61 8.45
C ASP A 197 -3.96 4.20 8.74
N TYR A 198 -3.95 5.32 9.47
CA TYR A 198 -2.72 5.98 9.91
C TYR A 198 -2.52 5.78 11.40
N PHE A 199 -1.35 5.30 11.78
CA PHE A 199 -0.99 5.14 13.18
C PHE A 199 0.26 5.93 13.54
N SER A 200 0.27 6.51 14.76
CA SER A 200 1.49 7.06 15.34
C SER A 200 2.23 5.98 16.13
N THR A 201 3.54 5.84 15.91
CA THR A 201 4.35 5.09 16.86
C THR A 201 4.42 5.90 18.14
N SER A 202 3.67 5.51 19.17
CA SER A 202 3.94 6.01 20.52
C SER A 202 5.36 5.58 20.90
N THR A 203 6.21 6.58 21.13
CA THR A 203 7.58 6.44 21.66
C THR A 203 7.60 5.71 22.99
#